data_14630f07f8987d2e9c720d36a075e25f
#
_entry.id   14630f07f8987d2e9c720d36a075e25f
#
_cell.length_a   1.000
_cell.length_b   1.000
_cell.length_c   1.000
_cell.angle_alpha   90.00
_cell.angle_beta   90.00
_cell.angle_gamma   90.00
#
_symmetry.space_group_name_H-M   'P 1'
#
loop_
_entity.id
_entity.type
_entity.pdbx_description
1 polymer ?
#
loop_
_entity_poly.entity_id
_entity_poly.type
_entity_poly.pdbx_seq_one_letter_code
_entity_poly.pdbx_strand_id
1 'polypeptide(L)'
;LHLSVHSFPTRRSSDLLQRQVLYTTADVDRAKVEAAAERLAALNPEIALEPRRERFTAANGDDLSAAVDLVLDGSDSFATRATVAAAAARTRRPLVSGSVQGFEGQATVFAPFTAAEAPCFRCLFPEDPPADALPTCALGGILGPVAGQLGALMASEAVKWLLGLGPSLVGTLLLVDGLSARSDRITLGRRAGCAGHGAAHPDVNFKETSLAPPERDR
;
A
#
# COMPACT_ATOMS: atom_id res chain seq x y z
N LEU A 1 -4.77 -13.12 12.45
CA LEU A 1 -4.54 -12.12 11.40
C LEU A 1 -4.87 -12.73 10.04
N HIS A 2 -5.87 -12.21 9.37
CA HIS A 2 -6.19 -12.62 8.00
C HIS A 2 -5.38 -11.77 7.03
N LEU A 3 -4.57 -12.41 6.19
CA LEU A 3 -3.81 -11.76 5.14
C LEU A 3 -4.34 -12.20 3.77
N SER A 4 -4.98 -11.29 3.05
CA SER A 4 -5.43 -11.54 1.68
C SER A 4 -4.34 -11.06 0.73
N VAL A 5 -3.81 -11.97 -0.09
CA VAL A 5 -2.74 -11.68 -1.04
C VAL A 5 -3.29 -11.72 -2.45
N HIS A 6 -3.26 -10.59 -3.13
CA HIS A 6 -3.63 -10.47 -4.55
C HIS A 6 -2.39 -10.32 -5.39
N SER A 7 -2.29 -11.07 -6.47
CA SER A 7 -1.15 -10.98 -7.38
C SER A 7 -1.62 -11.12 -8.83
N PHE A 8 -0.99 -10.33 -9.68
CA PHE A 8 -1.19 -10.42 -11.12
C PHE A 8 -0.73 -11.76 -11.67
N PRO A 9 -1.40 -12.29 -12.72
CA PRO A 9 -0.96 -13.50 -13.39
C PRO A 9 0.46 -13.31 -13.95
N THR A 10 1.22 -14.33 -13.79
CA THR A 10 2.61 -14.61 -14.15
C THR A 10 3.22 -13.76 -15.28
N ARG A 11 4.16 -12.88 -14.94
CA ARG A 11 5.34 -12.66 -15.78
C ARG A 11 6.42 -13.63 -15.32
N ARG A 12 7.30 -14.05 -16.24
CA ARG A 12 8.45 -14.93 -15.94
C ARG A 12 9.14 -14.40 -14.68
N SER A 13 9.12 -15.19 -13.64
CA SER A 13 9.49 -14.77 -12.28
C SER A 13 10.99 -14.57 -12.10
N SER A 14 11.84 -14.96 -13.06
CA SER A 14 13.29 -14.78 -12.99
C SER A 14 13.71 -13.31 -12.81
N ASP A 15 13.00 -12.36 -13.48
CA ASP A 15 13.33 -10.94 -13.42
C ASP A 15 12.94 -10.29 -12.08
N LEU A 16 12.17 -11.00 -11.25
CA LEU A 16 11.65 -10.51 -9.98
C LEU A 16 12.41 -11.07 -8.78
N LEU A 17 13.13 -12.18 -8.93
CA LEU A 17 13.81 -12.87 -7.83
C LEU A 17 14.84 -11.99 -7.12
N GLN A 18 15.46 -11.05 -7.84
CA GLN A 18 16.45 -10.14 -7.27
C GLN A 18 15.87 -9.14 -6.24
N ARG A 19 14.54 -8.96 -6.18
CA ARG A 19 13.87 -8.03 -5.25
C ARG A 19 12.72 -8.63 -4.47
N GLN A 20 12.17 -9.77 -4.89
CA GLN A 20 11.06 -10.43 -4.24
C GLN A 20 11.58 -11.67 -3.47
N VAL A 21 12.21 -11.42 -2.32
CA VAL A 21 12.87 -12.42 -1.46
C VAL A 21 11.96 -13.56 -1.00
N LEU A 22 10.65 -13.42 -1.18
CA LEU A 22 9.65 -14.45 -0.83
C LEU A 22 9.70 -15.63 -1.81
N TYR A 23 10.20 -15.43 -3.04
CA TYR A 23 10.22 -16.44 -4.09
C TYR A 23 11.62 -16.96 -4.37
N THR A 24 11.69 -18.18 -4.87
CA THR A 24 12.91 -18.88 -5.26
C THR A 24 12.87 -19.25 -6.74
N THR A 25 13.99 -19.76 -7.27
CA THR A 25 14.05 -20.27 -8.66
C THR A 25 13.05 -21.41 -8.90
N ALA A 26 12.73 -22.18 -7.87
CA ALA A 26 11.75 -23.27 -7.95
C ALA A 26 10.30 -22.78 -8.14
N ASP A 27 10.04 -21.48 -7.86
CA ASP A 27 8.72 -20.87 -7.99
C ASP A 27 8.48 -20.23 -9.36
N VAL A 28 9.45 -20.34 -10.29
CA VAL A 28 9.30 -19.88 -11.65
C VAL A 28 8.10 -20.58 -12.31
N ASP A 29 7.25 -19.79 -12.98
CA ASP A 29 6.00 -20.21 -13.63
C ASP A 29 4.86 -20.65 -12.69
N ARG A 30 5.05 -20.62 -11.37
CA ARG A 30 3.96 -20.81 -10.40
C ARG A 30 3.16 -19.52 -10.21
N ALA A 31 1.90 -19.65 -9.79
CA ALA A 31 1.09 -18.49 -9.40
C ALA A 31 1.71 -17.85 -8.14
N LYS A 32 2.01 -16.52 -8.21
CA LYS A 32 2.66 -15.80 -7.11
C LYS A 32 1.92 -15.91 -5.78
N VAL A 33 0.60 -15.83 -5.80
CA VAL A 33 -0.22 -15.89 -4.58
C VAL A 33 -0.10 -17.25 -3.90
N GLU A 34 0.00 -18.35 -4.66
CA GLU A 34 0.13 -19.70 -4.15
C GLU A 34 1.53 -19.92 -3.54
N ALA A 35 2.58 -19.55 -4.28
CA ALA A 35 3.95 -19.64 -3.78
C ALA A 35 4.16 -18.74 -2.54
N ALA A 36 3.58 -17.53 -2.54
CA ALA A 36 3.61 -16.65 -1.39
C ALA A 36 2.93 -17.24 -0.16
N ALA A 37 1.72 -17.78 -0.33
CA ALA A 37 0.97 -18.38 0.77
C ALA A 37 1.72 -19.56 1.38
N GLU A 38 2.27 -20.45 0.56
CA GLU A 38 3.08 -21.59 1.01
C GLU A 38 4.30 -21.12 1.84
N ARG A 39 5.02 -20.11 1.34
CA ARG A 39 6.19 -19.57 2.03
C ARG A 39 5.84 -18.88 3.34
N LEU A 40 4.77 -18.10 3.35
CA LEU A 40 4.31 -17.40 4.55
C LEU A 40 3.77 -18.37 5.61
N ALA A 41 3.04 -19.41 5.21
CA ALA A 41 2.59 -20.47 6.12
C ALA A 41 3.78 -21.22 6.76
N ALA A 42 4.86 -21.43 6.00
CA ALA A 42 6.08 -22.02 6.54
C ALA A 42 6.82 -21.11 7.54
N LEU A 43 6.72 -19.77 7.36
CA LEU A 43 7.30 -18.79 8.29
C LEU A 43 6.49 -18.66 9.57
N ASN A 44 5.17 -18.60 9.45
CA ASN A 44 4.28 -18.54 10.62
C ASN A 44 2.97 -19.29 10.34
N PRO A 45 2.86 -20.54 10.85
CA PRO A 45 1.69 -21.38 10.63
C PRO A 45 0.43 -20.93 11.41
N GLU A 46 0.57 -19.99 12.35
CA GLU A 46 -0.56 -19.50 13.14
C GLU A 46 -1.37 -18.41 12.43
N ILE A 47 -0.91 -17.94 11.27
CA ILE A 47 -1.61 -16.91 10.50
C ILE A 47 -2.55 -17.56 9.49
N ALA A 48 -3.82 -17.14 9.48
CA ALA A 48 -4.74 -17.51 8.41
C ALA A 48 -4.41 -16.70 7.13
N LEU A 49 -4.14 -17.41 6.04
CA LEU A 49 -3.80 -16.84 4.75
C LEU A 49 -4.95 -17.10 3.76
N GLU A 50 -5.36 -16.08 3.04
CA GLU A 50 -6.34 -16.16 1.94
C GLU A 50 -5.69 -15.78 0.61
N PRO A 51 -5.04 -16.71 -0.11
CA PRO A 51 -4.50 -16.45 -1.43
C PRO A 51 -5.63 -16.32 -2.46
N ARG A 52 -5.71 -15.17 -3.13
CA ARG A 52 -6.72 -14.92 -4.17
C ARG A 52 -6.06 -14.76 -5.53
N ARG A 53 -6.32 -15.71 -6.44
CA ARG A 53 -5.80 -15.70 -7.80
C ARG A 53 -6.72 -14.91 -8.72
N GLU A 54 -6.94 -13.66 -8.38
CA GLU A 54 -7.77 -12.74 -9.14
C GLU A 54 -7.11 -11.36 -9.23
N ARG A 55 -7.47 -10.60 -10.26
CA ARG A 55 -7.02 -9.23 -10.41
C ARG A 55 -7.91 -8.31 -9.57
N PHE A 56 -7.31 -7.40 -8.82
CA PHE A 56 -8.04 -6.30 -8.20
C PHE A 56 -8.52 -5.33 -9.30
N THR A 57 -9.82 -5.08 -9.36
CA THR A 57 -10.49 -4.27 -10.38
C THR A 57 -11.52 -3.36 -9.73
N ALA A 58 -12.08 -2.43 -10.49
CA ALA A 58 -13.19 -1.61 -10.00
C ALA A 58 -14.45 -2.43 -9.67
N ALA A 59 -14.61 -3.62 -10.27
CA ALA A 59 -15.80 -4.46 -10.06
C ALA A 59 -15.78 -5.24 -8.75
N ASN A 60 -14.58 -5.62 -8.25
CA ASN A 60 -14.43 -6.42 -7.01
C ASN A 60 -13.69 -5.67 -5.90
N GLY A 61 -13.16 -4.49 -6.18
CA GLY A 61 -12.29 -3.77 -5.26
C GLY A 61 -12.98 -3.32 -3.99
N ASP A 62 -14.24 -2.92 -4.07
CA ASP A 62 -15.01 -2.49 -2.89
C ASP A 62 -15.27 -3.66 -1.95
N ASP A 63 -15.70 -4.82 -2.47
CA ASP A 63 -15.95 -6.02 -1.67
C ASP A 63 -14.65 -6.52 -1.01
N LEU A 64 -13.55 -6.56 -1.77
CA LEU A 64 -12.25 -6.96 -1.27
C LEU A 64 -11.72 -6.01 -0.20
N SER A 65 -11.88 -4.71 -0.40
CA SER A 65 -11.43 -3.71 0.58
C SER A 65 -12.31 -3.71 1.83
N ALA A 66 -13.62 -3.88 1.70
CA ALA A 66 -14.54 -3.90 2.84
C ALA A 66 -14.31 -5.09 3.78
N ALA A 67 -13.79 -6.19 3.26
CA ALA A 67 -13.53 -7.42 4.00
C ALA A 67 -12.29 -7.38 4.92
N VAL A 68 -11.50 -6.32 4.87
CA VAL A 68 -10.23 -6.20 5.61
C VAL A 68 -10.21 -4.95 6.49
N ASP A 69 -9.32 -4.91 7.48
CA ASP A 69 -9.15 -3.75 8.35
C ASP A 69 -8.21 -2.70 7.76
N LEU A 70 -7.30 -3.13 6.87
CA LEU A 70 -6.29 -2.28 6.23
C LEU A 70 -5.88 -2.88 4.88
N VAL A 71 -5.60 -2.01 3.92
CA VAL A 71 -5.08 -2.38 2.59
C VAL A 71 -3.61 -1.96 2.49
N LEU A 72 -2.75 -2.88 1.98
CA LEU A 72 -1.38 -2.55 1.57
C LEU A 72 -1.30 -2.66 0.04
N ASP A 73 -0.77 -1.63 -0.60
CA ASP A 73 -0.55 -1.62 -2.04
C ASP A 73 0.91 -1.33 -2.39
N GLY A 74 1.56 -2.33 -2.96
CA GLY A 74 2.90 -2.26 -3.55
C GLY A 74 2.87 -2.59 -5.05
N SER A 75 1.76 -2.34 -5.73
CA SER A 75 1.64 -2.60 -7.17
C SER A 75 2.49 -1.63 -7.99
N ASP A 76 2.92 -2.07 -9.17
CA ASP A 76 3.77 -1.33 -10.10
C ASP A 76 2.99 -0.56 -11.18
N SER A 77 1.67 -0.75 -11.24
CA SER A 77 0.81 -0.08 -12.22
C SER A 77 0.06 1.09 -11.58
N PHE A 78 0.20 2.29 -12.15
CA PHE A 78 -0.52 3.47 -11.68
C PHE A 78 -2.05 3.26 -11.70
N ALA A 79 -2.58 2.66 -12.77
CA ALA A 79 -4.01 2.37 -12.88
C ALA A 79 -4.51 1.43 -11.77
N THR A 80 -3.70 0.42 -11.40
CA THR A 80 -4.02 -0.46 -10.26
C THR A 80 -4.01 0.33 -8.95
N ARG A 81 -2.98 1.13 -8.70
CA ARG A 81 -2.85 1.95 -7.51
C ARG A 81 -4.02 2.92 -7.35
N ALA A 82 -4.43 3.58 -8.44
CA ALA A 82 -5.59 4.47 -8.45
C ALA A 82 -6.89 3.71 -8.14
N THR A 83 -7.06 2.50 -8.68
CA THR A 83 -8.23 1.65 -8.43
C THR A 83 -8.28 1.18 -6.98
N VAL A 84 -7.17 0.71 -6.43
CA VAL A 84 -7.05 0.29 -5.02
C VAL A 84 -7.35 1.46 -4.08
N ALA A 85 -6.76 2.63 -4.35
CA ALA A 85 -6.97 3.82 -3.52
C ALA A 85 -8.42 4.30 -3.55
N ALA A 86 -9.09 4.23 -4.70
CA ALA A 86 -10.49 4.59 -4.81
C ALA A 86 -11.40 3.63 -4.01
N ALA A 87 -11.16 2.33 -4.10
CA ALA A 87 -11.92 1.32 -3.35
C ALA A 87 -11.69 1.44 -1.83
N ALA A 88 -10.44 1.59 -1.40
CA ALA A 88 -10.09 1.79 0.02
C ALA A 88 -10.76 3.05 0.60
N ALA A 89 -10.77 4.16 -0.17
CA ALA A 89 -11.44 5.39 0.27
C ALA A 89 -12.96 5.22 0.39
N ARG A 90 -13.63 4.58 -0.60
CA ARG A 90 -15.08 4.32 -0.55
C ARG A 90 -15.48 3.41 0.60
N THR A 91 -14.70 2.39 0.87
CA THR A 91 -14.94 1.44 1.95
C THR A 91 -14.42 1.92 3.31
N ARG A 92 -13.83 3.13 3.35
CA ARG A 92 -13.24 3.73 4.56
C ARG A 92 -12.17 2.83 5.19
N ARG A 93 -11.33 2.22 4.37
CA ARG A 93 -10.19 1.43 4.81
C ARG A 93 -8.90 2.22 4.62
N PRO A 94 -8.01 2.23 5.62
CA PRO A 94 -6.71 2.84 5.47
C PRO A 94 -5.91 2.11 4.39
N LEU A 95 -5.22 2.87 3.56
CA LEU A 95 -4.35 2.33 2.52
C LEU A 95 -2.91 2.72 2.79
N VAL A 96 -2.08 1.75 3.12
CA VAL A 96 -0.62 1.92 3.11
C VAL A 96 -0.15 1.70 1.68
N SER A 97 0.31 2.78 1.04
CA SER A 97 0.72 2.76 -0.37
C SER A 97 2.21 3.00 -0.49
N GLY A 98 2.90 2.13 -1.24
CA GLY A 98 4.32 2.28 -1.55
C GLY A 98 4.62 2.02 -3.01
N SER A 99 5.66 2.67 -3.52
CA SER A 99 6.19 2.40 -4.85
C SER A 99 7.70 2.60 -4.90
N VAL A 100 8.36 1.82 -5.76
CA VAL A 100 9.80 1.86 -5.98
C VAL A 100 10.07 2.02 -7.46
N GLN A 101 11.02 2.88 -7.80
CA GLN A 101 11.50 3.07 -9.17
C GLN A 101 13.02 3.32 -9.13
N GLY A 102 13.79 2.50 -9.84
CA GLY A 102 15.24 2.62 -9.82
C GLY A 102 15.80 2.46 -8.40
N PHE A 103 16.41 3.53 -7.90
CA PHE A 103 16.99 3.62 -6.57
C PHE A 103 16.11 4.37 -5.57
N GLU A 104 14.94 4.81 -5.98
CA GLU A 104 14.04 5.64 -5.18
C GLU A 104 12.81 4.86 -4.75
N GLY A 105 12.35 5.13 -3.52
CA GLY A 105 11.12 4.60 -2.97
C GLY A 105 10.27 5.71 -2.36
N GLN A 106 8.96 5.52 -2.34
CA GLN A 106 8.04 6.41 -1.64
C GLN A 106 6.95 5.62 -0.92
N ALA A 107 6.57 6.08 0.26
CA ALA A 107 5.47 5.50 1.03
C ALA A 107 4.63 6.59 1.70
N THR A 108 3.33 6.31 1.83
CA THR A 108 2.38 7.15 2.57
C THR A 108 1.20 6.31 3.05
N VAL A 109 0.38 6.87 3.93
CA VAL A 109 -0.91 6.29 4.32
C VAL A 109 -2.03 7.22 3.85
N PHE A 110 -2.94 6.67 3.05
CA PHE A 110 -4.16 7.38 2.67
C PHE A 110 -5.33 6.91 3.53
N ALA A 111 -5.86 7.83 4.32
CA ALA A 111 -7.04 7.63 5.14
C ALA A 111 -7.88 8.92 5.16
N PRO A 112 -8.45 9.33 4.01
CA PRO A 112 -9.09 10.64 3.84
C PRO A 112 -10.34 10.82 4.70
N PHE A 113 -10.78 9.78 5.36
CA PHE A 113 -11.94 9.76 6.26
C PHE A 113 -11.58 10.03 7.73
N THR A 114 -10.30 10.18 8.07
CA THR A 114 -9.86 10.35 9.47
C THR A 114 -9.89 11.80 9.94
N ALA A 115 -9.71 12.75 9.02
CA ALA A 115 -9.75 14.18 9.32
C ALA A 115 -10.13 14.97 8.04
N ALA A 116 -10.67 16.17 8.22
CA ALA A 116 -11.05 17.04 7.11
C ALA A 116 -9.85 17.38 6.20
N GLU A 117 -8.66 17.52 6.78
CA GLU A 117 -7.42 17.86 6.07
C GLU A 117 -6.64 16.64 5.56
N ALA A 118 -7.12 15.40 5.87
CA ALA A 118 -6.42 14.19 5.46
C ALA A 118 -6.45 14.05 3.93
N PRO A 119 -5.27 13.92 3.27
CA PRO A 119 -5.21 13.82 1.82
C PRO A 119 -5.65 12.44 1.33
N CYS A 120 -6.24 12.40 0.14
CA CYS A 120 -6.48 11.18 -0.60
C CYS A 120 -5.41 10.97 -1.69
N PHE A 121 -5.46 9.83 -2.38
CA PHE A 121 -4.56 9.52 -3.50
C PHE A 121 -4.58 10.62 -4.59
N ARG A 122 -5.75 11.19 -4.91
CA ARG A 122 -5.89 12.26 -5.90
C ARG A 122 -5.38 13.62 -5.42
N CYS A 123 -5.12 13.81 -4.13
CA CYS A 123 -4.41 14.98 -3.64
C CYS A 123 -2.92 14.94 -4.03
N LEU A 124 -2.32 13.76 -4.02
CA LEU A 124 -0.94 13.53 -4.44
C LEU A 124 -0.82 13.41 -5.97
N PHE A 125 -1.75 12.69 -6.60
CA PHE A 125 -1.79 12.43 -8.04
C PHE A 125 -3.09 12.96 -8.64
N PRO A 126 -3.17 14.24 -8.98
CA PRO A 126 -4.40 14.88 -9.50
C PRO A 126 -4.91 14.25 -10.78
N GLU A 127 -4.00 13.88 -11.65
CA GLU A 127 -4.24 13.31 -12.98
C GLU A 127 -3.51 11.98 -13.15
N ASP A 128 -4.00 11.17 -14.04
CA ASP A 128 -3.29 9.97 -14.44
C ASP A 128 -2.10 10.38 -15.31
N PRO A 129 -0.89 9.86 -15.05
CA PRO A 129 0.26 10.17 -15.89
C PRO A 129 0.01 9.64 -17.29
N PRO A 130 0.50 10.33 -18.34
CA PRO A 130 0.49 9.80 -19.70
C PRO A 130 1.08 8.39 -19.75
N ALA A 131 0.53 7.53 -20.62
CA ALA A 131 0.90 6.12 -20.68
C ALA A 131 2.40 5.89 -20.95
N ASP A 132 3.06 6.84 -21.56
CA ASP A 132 4.49 6.87 -21.92
C ASP A 132 5.38 7.62 -20.91
N ALA A 133 4.79 8.35 -19.97
CA ALA A 133 5.54 9.20 -19.03
C ALA A 133 6.22 8.42 -17.90
N LEU A 134 5.74 7.21 -17.59
CA LEU A 134 6.34 6.37 -16.56
C LEU A 134 7.10 5.22 -17.23
N PRO A 135 8.44 5.23 -17.16
CA PRO A 135 9.18 4.03 -17.54
C PRO A 135 8.66 2.87 -16.66
N THR A 136 8.25 1.80 -17.31
CA THR A 136 7.84 0.60 -16.57
C THR A 136 9.02 0.13 -15.72
N CYS A 137 8.76 -0.43 -14.54
CA CYS A 137 9.79 -1.04 -13.69
C CYS A 137 10.68 -2.04 -14.47
N ALA A 138 10.19 -2.54 -15.61
CA ALA A 138 10.93 -3.40 -16.51
C ALA A 138 12.02 -2.68 -17.32
N LEU A 139 11.86 -1.39 -17.59
CA LEU A 139 12.84 -0.59 -18.35
C LEU A 139 13.86 0.11 -17.44
N GLY A 140 13.42 0.59 -16.26
CA GLY A 140 14.27 1.34 -15.33
C GLY A 140 14.97 0.47 -14.27
N GLY A 141 14.55 -0.79 -14.12
CA GLY A 141 15.02 -1.64 -13.04
C GLY A 141 14.53 -1.18 -11.65
N ILE A 142 14.83 -1.96 -10.62
CA ILE A 142 14.57 -1.64 -9.22
C ILE A 142 15.71 -2.20 -8.39
N LEU A 143 16.29 -1.39 -7.51
CA LEU A 143 17.25 -1.87 -6.53
C LEU A 143 16.53 -2.67 -5.43
N GLY A 144 16.81 -3.99 -5.33
CA GLY A 144 16.15 -4.89 -4.38
C GLY A 144 16.19 -4.42 -2.93
N PRO A 145 17.33 -3.96 -2.39
CA PRO A 145 17.41 -3.39 -1.04
C PRO A 145 16.45 -2.23 -0.78
N VAL A 146 16.21 -1.34 -1.74
CA VAL A 146 15.22 -0.24 -1.59
C VAL A 146 13.80 -0.79 -1.50
N ALA A 147 13.48 -1.78 -2.32
CA ALA A 147 12.17 -2.46 -2.23
C ALA A 147 11.98 -3.15 -0.88
N GLY A 148 13.02 -3.80 -0.35
CA GLY A 148 13.01 -4.41 0.98
C GLY A 148 12.84 -3.40 2.10
N GLN A 149 13.57 -2.29 2.06
CA GLN A 149 13.46 -1.20 3.02
C GLN A 149 12.05 -0.59 3.01
N LEU A 150 11.51 -0.32 1.82
CA LEU A 150 10.18 0.23 1.69
C LEU A 150 9.09 -0.73 2.19
N GLY A 151 9.22 -2.03 1.87
CA GLY A 151 8.31 -3.06 2.36
C GLY A 151 8.28 -3.15 3.89
N ALA A 152 9.45 -3.05 4.55
CA ALA A 152 9.55 -3.03 6.02
C ALA A 152 8.92 -1.75 6.62
N LEU A 153 9.09 -0.59 5.98
CA LEU A 153 8.43 0.66 6.39
C LEU A 153 6.91 0.56 6.25
N MET A 154 6.42 0.02 5.13
CA MET A 154 4.98 -0.19 4.92
C MET A 154 4.39 -1.16 5.96
N ALA A 155 5.09 -2.25 6.27
CA ALA A 155 4.67 -3.18 7.31
C ALA A 155 4.62 -2.51 8.69
N SER A 156 5.58 -1.66 9.00
CA SER A 156 5.60 -0.88 10.24
C SER A 156 4.41 0.09 10.33
N GLU A 157 4.06 0.77 9.24
CA GLU A 157 2.88 1.64 9.19
C GLU A 157 1.58 0.84 9.39
N ALA A 158 1.48 -0.35 8.78
CA ALA A 158 0.33 -1.23 8.96
C ALA A 158 0.17 -1.67 10.41
N VAL A 159 1.24 -2.13 11.05
CA VAL A 159 1.24 -2.52 12.47
C VAL A 159 0.88 -1.34 13.37
N LYS A 160 1.47 -0.17 13.16
CA LYS A 160 1.15 1.05 13.92
C LYS A 160 -0.34 1.39 13.80
N TRP A 161 -0.88 1.33 12.58
CA TRP A 161 -2.30 1.60 12.38
C TRP A 161 -3.20 0.61 13.12
N LEU A 162 -2.96 -0.68 12.96
CA LEU A 162 -3.77 -1.74 13.56
C LEU A 162 -3.73 -1.73 15.10
N LEU A 163 -2.61 -1.31 15.66
CA LEU A 163 -2.41 -1.23 17.12
C LEU A 163 -2.68 0.17 17.71
N GLY A 164 -2.99 1.16 16.87
CA GLY A 164 -3.16 2.55 17.34
C GLY A 164 -1.89 3.17 17.92
N LEU A 165 -0.71 2.80 17.40
CA LEU A 165 0.58 3.22 17.94
C LEU A 165 1.20 4.36 17.15
N GLY A 166 1.61 5.41 17.86
CA GLY A 166 2.42 6.50 17.34
C GLY A 166 1.79 7.29 16.17
N PRO A 167 2.51 8.26 15.62
CA PRO A 167 2.04 9.01 14.45
C PRO A 167 2.14 8.16 13.19
N SER A 168 1.05 8.15 12.40
CA SER A 168 0.98 7.52 11.08
C SER A 168 1.57 8.44 10.00
N LEU A 169 1.83 7.89 8.80
CA LEU A 169 2.17 8.64 7.60
C LEU A 169 0.95 9.31 6.93
N VAL A 170 -0.19 9.39 7.56
CA VAL A 170 -1.31 10.21 7.03
C VAL A 170 -0.86 11.66 6.96
N GLY A 171 -1.02 12.28 5.78
CA GLY A 171 -0.54 13.65 5.54
C GLY A 171 0.98 13.80 5.39
N THR A 172 1.70 12.69 5.23
CA THR A 172 3.15 12.68 5.01
C THR A 172 3.51 11.72 3.88
N LEU A 173 4.29 12.20 2.91
CA LEU A 173 4.98 11.36 1.94
C LEU A 173 6.41 11.13 2.43
N LEU A 174 6.78 9.89 2.66
CA LEU A 174 8.14 9.50 2.92
C LEU A 174 8.82 9.16 1.59
N LEU A 175 9.93 9.82 1.31
CA LEU A 175 10.82 9.51 0.18
C LEU A 175 12.07 8.81 0.70
N VAL A 176 12.52 7.79 -0.02
CA VAL A 176 13.73 7.04 0.27
C VAL A 176 14.62 7.07 -0.96
N ASP A 177 15.82 7.58 -0.84
CA ASP A 177 16.86 7.56 -1.87
C ASP A 177 17.94 6.56 -1.48
N GLY A 178 17.99 5.44 -2.19
CA GLY A 178 18.94 4.37 -1.94
C GLY A 178 20.36 4.66 -2.41
N LEU A 179 20.56 5.69 -3.27
CA LEU A 179 21.92 6.09 -3.69
C LEU A 179 22.62 6.92 -2.63
N SER A 180 21.90 7.91 -2.07
CA SER A 180 22.45 8.80 -1.04
C SER A 180 22.20 8.32 0.38
N ALA A 181 21.49 7.20 0.56
CA ALA A 181 21.03 6.68 1.86
C ALA A 181 20.19 7.70 2.66
N ARG A 182 19.43 8.53 1.96
CA ARG A 182 18.64 9.62 2.52
C ARG A 182 17.17 9.27 2.58
N SER A 183 16.49 9.77 3.60
CA SER A 183 15.04 9.71 3.72
C SER A 183 14.49 11.08 4.05
N ASP A 184 13.53 11.54 3.25
CA ASP A 184 12.88 12.84 3.41
C ASP A 184 11.39 12.67 3.70
N ARG A 185 10.83 13.57 4.52
CA ARG A 185 9.41 13.64 4.83
C ARG A 185 8.84 14.90 4.20
N ILE A 186 7.86 14.73 3.32
CA ILE A 186 7.15 15.84 2.67
C ILE A 186 5.74 15.90 3.23
N THR A 187 5.30 17.05 3.69
CA THR A 187 3.92 17.25 4.13
C THR A 187 2.97 17.18 2.95
N LEU A 188 1.97 16.33 3.06
CA LEU A 188 0.85 16.22 2.11
C LEU A 188 -0.40 16.81 2.75
N GLY A 189 -0.96 17.83 2.11
CA GLY A 189 -2.25 18.39 2.47
C GLY A 189 -3.37 17.95 1.54
N ARG A 190 -4.61 18.10 1.99
CA ARG A 190 -5.78 18.01 1.13
C ARG A 190 -5.74 19.13 0.09
N ARG A 191 -5.86 18.77 -1.18
CA ARG A 191 -5.91 19.75 -2.28
C ARG A 191 -7.33 20.29 -2.43
N ALA A 192 -7.46 21.62 -2.49
CA ALA A 192 -8.73 22.28 -2.76
C ALA A 192 -9.31 21.81 -4.12
N GLY A 193 -10.60 21.54 -4.16
CA GLY A 193 -11.28 21.06 -5.38
C GLY A 193 -10.86 19.66 -5.84
N CYS A 194 -10.22 18.85 -4.99
CA CYS A 194 -9.81 17.51 -5.35
C CYS A 194 -11.01 16.59 -5.61
N ALA A 195 -11.10 16.02 -6.81
CA ALA A 195 -12.16 15.10 -7.21
C ALA A 195 -12.24 13.83 -6.36
N GLY A 196 -11.13 13.42 -5.71
CA GLY A 196 -11.10 12.26 -4.82
C GLY A 196 -11.84 12.47 -3.49
N HIS A 197 -12.25 13.70 -3.18
CA HIS A 197 -13.07 14.05 -2.02
C HIS A 197 -14.51 14.45 -2.44
N GLY A 198 -14.97 14.04 -3.63
CA GLY A 198 -16.30 14.38 -4.17
C GLY A 198 -17.45 13.94 -3.24
N ALA A 199 -18.68 14.37 -3.57
CA ALA A 199 -19.92 14.42 -2.79
C ALA A 199 -20.38 13.15 -2.02
N ALA A 200 -19.57 12.10 -1.97
CA ALA A 200 -19.83 10.89 -1.18
C ALA A 200 -19.19 10.95 0.22
N HIS A 201 -18.64 12.07 0.65
CA HIS A 201 -18.35 12.34 2.06
C HIS A 201 -19.50 13.17 2.65
N PRO A 202 -20.54 12.54 3.21
CA PRO A 202 -21.44 13.27 4.08
C PRO A 202 -20.60 13.84 5.22
N ASP A 203 -20.93 15.07 5.65
CA ASP A 203 -20.36 15.70 6.82
C ASP A 203 -20.38 14.71 7.98
N VAL A 204 -19.29 14.04 8.22
CA VAL A 204 -19.15 13.10 9.33
C VAL A 204 -18.86 13.94 10.55
N ASN A 205 -19.89 14.12 11.35
CA ASN A 205 -19.77 14.62 12.70
C ASN A 205 -18.91 13.61 13.49
N PHE A 206 -17.59 13.80 13.48
CA PHE A 206 -16.68 13.03 14.29
C PHE A 206 -16.98 13.32 15.75
N LYS A 207 -17.69 12.43 16.41
CA LYS A 207 -17.52 12.30 17.85
C LYS A 207 -16.03 11.96 18.05
N GLU A 208 -15.31 12.89 18.67
CA GLU A 208 -13.97 12.64 19.18
C GLU A 208 -14.00 11.35 20.01
N THR A 209 -13.64 10.24 19.38
CA THR A 209 -13.22 9.08 20.13
C THR A 209 -11.80 9.43 20.54
N SER A 210 -11.68 10.04 21.72
CA SER A 210 -10.43 10.27 22.41
C SER A 210 -9.69 8.93 22.48
N LEU A 211 -8.69 8.77 21.63
CA LEU A 211 -7.65 7.76 21.80
C LEU A 211 -6.72 8.26 22.91
N ALA A 212 -7.19 8.18 24.14
CA ALA A 212 -6.31 8.26 25.30
C ALA A 212 -5.38 7.04 25.24
N PRO A 213 -4.06 7.24 25.37
CA PRO A 213 -3.15 6.11 25.44
C PRO A 213 -3.51 5.28 26.68
N PRO A 214 -3.38 3.93 26.62
CA PRO A 214 -3.60 3.09 27.78
C PRO A 214 -2.65 3.52 28.90
N GLU A 215 -3.19 3.77 30.08
CA GLU A 215 -2.41 3.99 31.29
C GLU A 215 -1.48 2.79 31.50
N ARG A 216 -0.18 3.05 31.56
CA ARG A 216 0.80 2.03 31.91
C ARG A 216 0.72 1.83 33.40
N ASP A 217 0.16 0.70 33.81
CA ASP A 217 0.36 0.21 35.17
C ASP A 217 1.86 -0.03 35.41
N ARG A 218 2.35 0.51 36.51
CA ARG A 218 3.76 0.42 36.94
C ARG A 218 4.02 -0.92 37.61
#